data_e79d24d95da98970f65d90994ddb74fe
#
_entry.id   e79d24d95da98970f65d90994ddb74fe
#
_cell.length_a   1.000
_cell.length_b   1.000
_cell.length_c   1.000
_cell.angle_alpha   90.00
_cell.angle_beta   90.00
_cell.angle_gamma   90.00
#
_symmetry.space_group_name_H-M   'P 1'
#
loop_
_entity.id
_entity.type
_entity.pdbx_description
1 polymer ?
#
loop_
_entity_poly.entity_id
_entity_poly.type
_entity_poly.pdbx_seq_one_letter_code
_entity_poly.pdbx_strand_id
1 'polypeptide(L)'
;MEAWVQVVELVVWPFTIVVVVGLVRAPLSKLVPTLKRLKYKDLELKFEREASKILAEVERDLPEPERSDNVAEGDPDTPMFSRVAPEPTDLVMRSWSKLEGAIRDLVGKSAYEKASVRSLVDILAKSGKVRDETIRAILDLAALRNRVAHAESEVISSDMANSYANSVRRVEAVLGGIDA
;
A
#
# COMPACT_ATOMS: atom_id res chain seq x y z
N MET A 1 -30.30 -9.01 65.56
CA MET A 1 -28.91 -8.75 65.03
C MET A 1 -28.73 -9.21 63.60
N GLU A 2 -29.55 -10.09 63.05
CA GLU A 2 -29.35 -10.66 61.71
C GLU A 2 -29.69 -9.72 60.56
N ALA A 3 -30.65 -8.79 60.74
CA ALA A 3 -31.05 -7.87 59.67
C ALA A 3 -29.91 -6.89 59.22
N TRP A 4 -29.04 -6.50 60.14
CA TRP A 4 -27.89 -5.64 59.82
C TRP A 4 -26.83 -6.37 59.01
N VAL A 5 -26.62 -7.67 59.22
CA VAL A 5 -25.65 -8.48 58.45
C VAL A 5 -26.12 -8.62 57.01
N GLN A 6 -27.40 -8.86 56.76
CA GLN A 6 -27.96 -8.95 55.41
C GLN A 6 -27.90 -7.63 54.63
N VAL A 7 -28.10 -6.49 55.30
CA VAL A 7 -27.96 -5.17 54.67
C VAL A 7 -26.51 -4.89 54.33
N VAL A 8 -25.56 -5.26 55.18
CA VAL A 8 -24.14 -5.09 54.92
C VAL A 8 -23.70 -5.96 53.75
N GLU A 9 -24.09 -7.22 53.67
CA GLU A 9 -23.78 -8.09 52.52
C GLU A 9 -24.34 -7.53 51.22
N LEU A 10 -25.56 -7.01 51.21
CA LEU A 10 -26.21 -6.47 50.02
C LEU A 10 -25.49 -5.22 49.48
N VAL A 11 -24.89 -4.41 50.33
CA VAL A 11 -24.21 -3.17 49.98
C VAL A 11 -22.71 -3.38 49.66
N VAL A 12 -22.05 -4.28 50.37
CA VAL A 12 -20.63 -4.57 50.21
C VAL A 12 -20.33 -5.11 48.81
N TRP A 13 -21.18 -5.97 48.29
CA TRP A 13 -20.96 -6.60 46.99
C TRP A 13 -20.93 -5.60 45.81
N PRO A 14 -21.96 -4.73 45.63
CA PRO A 14 -21.89 -3.73 44.55
C PRO A 14 -20.79 -2.70 44.77
N PHE A 15 -20.49 -2.34 46.01
CA PHE A 15 -19.40 -1.42 46.32
C PHE A 15 -18.02 -1.99 45.94
N THR A 16 -17.78 -3.25 46.21
CA THR A 16 -16.58 -3.97 45.83
C THR A 16 -16.39 -3.97 44.30
N ILE A 17 -17.46 -4.23 43.56
CA ILE A 17 -17.41 -4.22 42.08
C ILE A 17 -17.03 -2.81 41.57
N VAL A 18 -17.62 -1.76 42.10
CA VAL A 18 -17.32 -0.38 41.71
C VAL A 18 -15.87 -0.03 41.99
N VAL A 19 -15.35 -0.44 43.17
CA VAL A 19 -13.93 -0.21 43.51
C VAL A 19 -13.00 -0.99 42.58
N VAL A 20 -13.29 -2.25 42.31
CA VAL A 20 -12.47 -3.08 41.38
C VAL A 20 -12.50 -2.49 39.99
N VAL A 21 -13.66 -2.11 39.45
CA VAL A 21 -13.80 -1.47 38.14
C VAL A 21 -13.04 -0.14 38.10
N GLY A 22 -13.11 0.66 39.15
CA GLY A 22 -12.36 1.91 39.29
C GLY A 22 -10.84 1.72 39.27
N LEU A 23 -10.35 0.71 40.00
CA LEU A 23 -8.91 0.37 40.05
C LEU A 23 -8.40 -0.17 38.71
N VAL A 24 -9.19 -0.96 38.01
CA VAL A 24 -8.81 -1.59 36.73
C VAL A 24 -8.94 -0.61 35.56
N ARG A 25 -9.84 0.37 35.63
CA ARG A 25 -10.04 1.37 34.58
C ARG A 25 -8.80 2.21 34.27
N ALA A 26 -8.05 2.59 35.30
CA ALA A 26 -6.85 3.43 35.16
C ALA A 26 -5.70 2.71 34.41
N PRO A 27 -5.33 1.45 34.70
CA PRO A 27 -4.33 0.73 33.91
C PRO A 27 -4.83 0.35 32.50
N LEU A 28 -6.13 0.00 32.32
CA LEU A 28 -6.70 -0.33 31.01
C LEU A 28 -6.67 0.85 30.05
N SER A 29 -6.97 2.07 30.50
CA SER A 29 -6.92 3.24 29.64
C SER A 29 -5.52 3.58 29.15
N LYS A 30 -4.47 3.18 29.84
CA LYS A 30 -3.06 3.32 29.44
C LYS A 30 -2.62 2.25 28.46
N LEU A 31 -3.23 1.06 28.50
CA LEU A 31 -2.90 -0.07 27.61
C LEU A 31 -3.49 0.09 26.21
N VAL A 32 -4.66 0.72 26.08
CA VAL A 32 -5.34 0.91 24.78
C VAL A 32 -4.46 1.61 23.73
N PRO A 33 -3.79 2.75 24.00
CA PRO A 33 -2.93 3.39 23.02
C PRO A 33 -1.67 2.55 22.68
N THR A 34 -1.17 1.77 23.64
CA THR A 34 0.00 0.89 23.43
C THR A 34 -0.35 -0.29 22.52
N LEU A 35 -1.51 -0.89 22.70
CA LEU A 35 -2.01 -1.98 21.85
C LEU A 35 -2.28 -1.50 20.42
N LYS A 36 -2.81 -0.30 20.24
CA LYS A 36 -2.98 0.30 18.92
C LYS A 36 -1.63 0.45 18.21
N ARG A 37 -0.61 1.02 18.87
CA ARG A 37 0.73 1.21 18.29
C ARG A 37 1.41 -0.11 17.94
N LEU A 38 1.29 -1.15 18.78
CA LEU A 38 1.85 -2.47 18.49
C LEU A 38 1.19 -3.11 17.26
N LYS A 39 -0.14 -3.04 17.17
CA LYS A 39 -0.89 -3.59 16.02
C LYS A 39 -0.52 -2.89 14.70
N TYR A 40 -0.32 -1.59 14.72
CA TYR A 40 0.11 -0.83 13.53
C TYR A 40 1.53 -1.22 13.11
N LYS A 41 2.46 -1.31 14.04
CA LYS A 41 3.85 -1.67 13.74
C LYS A 41 3.99 -3.08 13.16
N ASP A 42 3.22 -4.04 13.66
CA ASP A 42 3.20 -5.41 13.11
C ASP A 42 2.58 -5.48 11.71
N LEU A 43 1.57 -4.65 11.42
CA LEU A 43 0.96 -4.54 10.09
C LEU A 43 1.92 -3.88 9.09
N GLU A 44 2.60 -2.81 9.50
CA GLU A 44 3.63 -2.11 8.72
C GLU A 44 4.77 -3.07 8.32
N LEU A 45 5.34 -3.81 9.28
CA LEU A 45 6.39 -4.79 9.01
C LEU A 45 5.94 -5.94 8.10
N LYS A 46 4.70 -6.39 8.22
CA LYS A 46 4.13 -7.42 7.34
C LYS A 46 3.95 -6.89 5.92
N PHE A 47 3.42 -5.67 5.79
CA PHE A 47 3.23 -5.03 4.50
C PHE A 47 4.57 -4.81 3.79
N GLU A 48 5.56 -4.27 4.49
CA GLU A 48 6.89 -4.01 3.94
C GLU A 48 7.58 -5.31 3.47
N ARG A 49 7.48 -6.39 4.24
CA ARG A 49 8.01 -7.71 3.85
C ARG A 49 7.29 -8.30 2.62
N GLU A 50 5.99 -8.18 2.57
CA GLU A 50 5.20 -8.68 1.44
C GLU A 50 5.45 -7.84 0.18
N ALA A 51 5.49 -6.52 0.32
CA ALA A 51 5.83 -5.61 -0.76
C ALA A 51 7.24 -5.88 -1.30
N SER A 52 8.23 -6.05 -0.41
CA SER A 52 9.61 -6.37 -0.81
C SER A 52 9.71 -7.69 -1.58
N LYS A 53 8.93 -8.71 -1.20
CA LYS A 53 8.89 -9.98 -1.93
C LYS A 53 8.33 -9.81 -3.34
N ILE A 54 7.19 -9.12 -3.47
CA ILE A 54 6.54 -8.85 -4.75
C ILE A 54 7.50 -8.06 -5.66
N LEU A 55 8.10 -7.01 -5.14
CA LEU A 55 9.01 -6.17 -5.92
C LEU A 55 10.26 -6.93 -6.36
N ALA A 56 10.83 -7.77 -5.49
CA ALA A 56 11.97 -8.64 -5.83
C ALA A 56 11.58 -9.69 -6.89
N GLU A 57 10.35 -10.21 -6.88
CA GLU A 57 9.86 -11.14 -7.90
C GLU A 57 9.72 -10.43 -9.26
N VAL A 58 9.16 -9.23 -9.28
CA VAL A 58 9.06 -8.40 -10.48
C VAL A 58 10.47 -8.07 -11.04
N GLU A 59 11.42 -7.71 -10.18
CA GLU A 59 12.79 -7.43 -10.57
C GLU A 59 13.51 -8.65 -11.16
N ARG A 60 13.23 -9.84 -10.64
CA ARG A 60 13.82 -11.08 -11.13
C ARG A 60 13.22 -11.53 -12.46
N ASP A 61 11.90 -11.42 -12.61
CA ASP A 61 11.17 -12.00 -13.72
C ASP A 61 11.10 -11.05 -14.94
N LEU A 62 11.32 -9.76 -14.75
CA LEU A 62 11.31 -8.76 -15.82
C LEU A 62 12.70 -8.15 -16.04
N PRO A 63 13.11 -7.98 -17.33
CA PRO A 63 14.39 -7.39 -17.66
C PRO A 63 14.51 -5.95 -17.12
N GLU A 64 15.74 -5.56 -16.79
CA GLU A 64 16.02 -4.15 -16.48
C GLU A 64 15.81 -3.32 -17.75
N PRO A 65 15.00 -2.24 -17.68
CA PRO A 65 14.84 -1.37 -18.83
C PRO A 65 16.21 -0.78 -19.19
N GLU A 66 16.53 -0.75 -20.47
CA GLU A 66 17.74 -0.04 -20.93
C GLU A 66 17.69 1.36 -20.31
N ARG A 67 18.76 1.73 -19.61
CA ARG A 67 18.89 3.04 -19.00
C ARG A 67 18.72 4.08 -20.11
N SER A 68 17.53 4.64 -20.20
CA SER A 68 17.38 5.95 -20.81
C SER A 68 18.15 6.89 -19.88
N ASP A 69 19.32 7.34 -20.30
CA ASP A 69 20.14 8.36 -19.61
C ASP A 69 19.46 9.75 -19.55
N ASN A 70 18.15 9.78 -19.71
CA ASN A 70 17.28 10.88 -19.34
C ASN A 70 16.99 10.86 -17.82
N VAL A 71 18.04 10.86 -17.00
CA VAL A 71 18.01 11.67 -15.80
C VAL A 71 17.85 13.08 -16.35
N ALA A 72 16.62 13.61 -16.28
CA ALA A 72 16.40 15.02 -16.53
C ALA A 72 17.32 15.74 -15.53
N GLU A 73 18.51 16.11 -16.00
CA GLU A 73 19.26 17.22 -15.44
C GLU A 73 18.25 18.34 -15.42
N GLY A 74 17.78 18.66 -14.21
CA GLY A 74 16.74 19.65 -14.01
C GLY A 74 17.23 20.92 -14.69
N ASP A 75 16.41 21.42 -15.60
CA ASP A 75 16.56 22.73 -16.20
C ASP A 75 17.04 23.71 -15.10
N PRO A 76 18.19 24.35 -15.24
CA PRO A 76 18.74 25.25 -14.22
C PRO A 76 17.77 26.40 -13.87
N ASP A 77 16.77 26.69 -14.70
CA ASP A 77 15.75 27.72 -14.48
C ASP A 77 14.51 27.20 -13.74
N THR A 78 14.46 25.94 -13.33
CA THR A 78 13.34 25.42 -12.53
C THR A 78 13.43 26.01 -11.10
N PRO A 79 12.40 26.72 -10.62
CA PRO A 79 12.42 27.35 -9.29
C PRO A 79 12.75 26.32 -8.19
N MET A 80 13.60 26.71 -7.26
CA MET A 80 14.12 25.88 -6.16
C MET A 80 13.04 25.17 -5.33
N PHE A 81 11.81 25.64 -5.38
CA PHE A 81 10.62 25.05 -4.73
C PHE A 81 10.12 23.76 -5.39
N SER A 82 10.57 23.46 -6.62
CA SER A 82 10.19 22.22 -7.34
C SER A 82 11.06 21.01 -6.98
N ARG A 83 12.07 21.16 -6.11
CA ARG A 83 13.02 20.10 -5.73
C ARG A 83 12.65 19.36 -4.45
N VAL A 84 11.45 19.57 -3.93
CA VAL A 84 10.95 18.71 -2.83
C VAL A 84 10.73 17.32 -3.42
N ALA A 85 11.47 16.34 -2.90
CA ALA A 85 11.27 14.95 -3.28
C ALA A 85 9.78 14.62 -3.11
N PRO A 86 9.13 13.99 -4.10
CA PRO A 86 7.71 13.65 -4.00
C PRO A 86 7.50 12.76 -2.77
N GLU A 87 6.40 12.98 -2.07
CA GLU A 87 6.00 12.11 -0.97
C GLU A 87 5.96 10.64 -1.48
N PRO A 88 6.45 9.67 -0.70
CA PRO A 88 6.51 8.28 -1.15
C PRO A 88 5.18 7.74 -1.71
N THR A 89 4.07 8.09 -1.06
CA THR A 89 2.71 7.76 -1.53
C THR A 89 2.41 8.37 -2.90
N ASP A 90 2.76 9.62 -3.11
CA ASP A 90 2.59 10.31 -4.41
C ASP A 90 3.40 9.64 -5.51
N LEU A 91 4.61 9.19 -5.21
CA LEU A 91 5.46 8.50 -6.16
C LEU A 91 4.80 7.18 -6.61
N VAL A 92 4.27 6.39 -5.68
CA VAL A 92 3.53 5.15 -5.99
C VAL A 92 2.31 5.45 -6.88
N MET A 93 1.50 6.46 -6.50
CA MET A 93 0.28 6.79 -7.24
C MET A 93 0.57 7.31 -8.66
N ARG A 94 1.58 8.16 -8.82
CA ARG A 94 1.98 8.68 -10.14
C ARG A 94 2.55 7.57 -11.03
N SER A 95 3.40 6.71 -10.47
CA SER A 95 3.95 5.57 -11.21
C SER A 95 2.84 4.64 -11.68
N TRP A 96 1.88 4.33 -10.80
CA TRP A 96 0.72 3.53 -11.17
C TRP A 96 -0.11 4.17 -12.30
N SER A 97 -0.37 5.48 -12.22
CA SER A 97 -1.16 6.18 -13.24
C SER A 97 -0.52 6.11 -14.63
N LYS A 98 0.82 6.13 -14.71
CA LYS A 98 1.55 5.93 -15.97
C LYS A 98 1.33 4.52 -16.51
N LEU A 99 1.52 3.49 -15.67
CA LEU A 99 1.32 2.10 -16.06
C LEU A 99 -0.12 1.85 -16.53
N GLU A 100 -1.11 2.36 -15.78
CA GLU A 100 -2.52 2.26 -16.16
C GLU A 100 -2.78 2.92 -17.53
N GLY A 101 -2.15 4.06 -17.79
CA GLY A 101 -2.18 4.71 -19.10
C GLY A 101 -1.64 3.82 -20.22
N ALA A 102 -0.46 3.23 -20.02
CA ALA A 102 0.15 2.32 -20.99
C ALA A 102 -0.73 1.08 -21.25
N ILE A 103 -1.31 0.49 -20.20
CA ILE A 103 -2.23 -0.63 -20.35
C ILE A 103 -3.46 -0.23 -21.17
N ARG A 104 -4.04 0.95 -20.93
CA ARG A 104 -5.20 1.46 -21.70
C ARG A 104 -4.87 1.74 -23.15
N ASP A 105 -3.67 2.25 -23.42
CA ASP A 105 -3.22 2.50 -24.79
C ASP A 105 -3.09 1.19 -25.59
N LEU A 106 -2.54 0.15 -24.99
CA LEU A 106 -2.42 -1.19 -25.58
C LEU A 106 -3.79 -1.85 -25.86
N VAL A 107 -4.74 -1.71 -24.97
CA VAL A 107 -6.08 -2.32 -25.12
C VAL A 107 -6.96 -1.51 -26.07
N GLY A 108 -6.64 -0.22 -26.31
CA GLY A 108 -7.41 0.70 -27.15
C GLY A 108 -8.34 1.59 -26.32
N LYS A 109 -8.05 2.87 -26.30
CA LYS A 109 -8.72 3.90 -25.46
C LYS A 109 -10.24 3.95 -25.64
N SER A 110 -10.72 3.77 -26.88
CA SER A 110 -12.13 4.03 -27.24
C SER A 110 -13.12 2.98 -26.70
N ALA A 111 -12.69 1.73 -26.55
CA ALA A 111 -13.59 0.64 -26.21
C ALA A 111 -13.80 0.44 -24.70
N TYR A 112 -12.84 0.89 -23.87
CA TYR A 112 -12.76 0.49 -22.46
C TYR A 112 -12.47 1.66 -21.50
N GLU A 113 -12.90 2.87 -21.83
CA GLU A 113 -12.63 4.09 -21.05
C GLU A 113 -13.03 3.96 -19.56
N LYS A 114 -14.11 3.22 -19.28
CA LYS A 114 -14.62 2.98 -17.92
C LYS A 114 -14.29 1.60 -17.35
N ALA A 115 -13.50 0.81 -18.07
CA ALA A 115 -13.17 -0.53 -17.61
C ALA A 115 -12.22 -0.50 -16.39
N SER A 116 -12.43 -1.40 -15.45
CA SER A 116 -11.50 -1.59 -14.34
C SER A 116 -10.15 -2.12 -14.84
N VAL A 117 -9.06 -1.82 -14.13
CA VAL A 117 -7.73 -2.36 -14.44
C VAL A 117 -7.76 -3.88 -14.57
N ARG A 118 -8.48 -4.57 -13.70
CA ARG A 118 -8.62 -6.03 -13.74
C ARG A 118 -9.22 -6.52 -15.06
N SER A 119 -10.26 -5.82 -15.54
CA SER A 119 -10.88 -6.14 -16.84
C SER A 119 -9.92 -5.90 -18.00
N LEU A 120 -9.11 -4.84 -17.93
CA LEU A 120 -8.10 -4.55 -18.96
C LEU A 120 -7.01 -5.62 -18.98
N VAL A 121 -6.54 -6.04 -17.80
CA VAL A 121 -5.54 -7.10 -17.66
C VAL A 121 -6.08 -8.45 -18.17
N ASP A 122 -7.35 -8.77 -17.91
CA ASP A 122 -8.01 -9.96 -18.47
C ASP A 122 -8.04 -9.95 -20.01
N ILE A 123 -8.27 -8.78 -20.62
CA ILE A 123 -8.23 -8.62 -22.07
C ILE A 123 -6.81 -8.82 -22.60
N LEU A 124 -5.80 -8.21 -21.95
CA LEU A 124 -4.39 -8.41 -22.31
C LEU A 124 -3.97 -9.88 -22.21
N ALA A 125 -4.35 -10.56 -21.13
CA ALA A 125 -4.07 -11.99 -20.96
C ALA A 125 -4.70 -12.83 -22.08
N LYS A 126 -5.94 -12.56 -22.45
CA LYS A 126 -6.65 -13.27 -23.55
C LYS A 126 -6.07 -12.96 -24.92
N SER A 127 -5.44 -11.81 -25.10
CA SER A 127 -4.81 -11.46 -26.39
C SER A 127 -3.58 -12.32 -26.72
N GLY A 128 -2.98 -12.96 -25.71
CA GLY A 128 -1.74 -13.73 -25.83
C GLY A 128 -0.50 -12.91 -26.19
N LYS A 129 -0.63 -11.59 -26.27
CA LYS A 129 0.48 -10.66 -26.59
C LYS A 129 1.43 -10.42 -25.41
N VAL A 130 0.94 -10.56 -24.18
CA VAL A 130 1.67 -10.29 -22.95
C VAL A 130 1.92 -11.61 -22.21
N ARG A 131 3.14 -11.80 -21.74
CA ARG A 131 3.52 -13.01 -20.98
C ARG A 131 2.84 -13.07 -19.61
N ASP A 132 2.60 -14.28 -19.11
CA ASP A 132 1.92 -14.50 -17.84
C ASP A 132 2.67 -13.86 -16.65
N GLU A 133 4.01 -13.79 -16.69
CA GLU A 133 4.82 -13.14 -15.65
C GLU A 133 4.51 -11.63 -15.60
N THR A 134 4.41 -10.99 -16.77
CA THR A 134 4.07 -9.57 -16.86
C THR A 134 2.63 -9.31 -16.37
N ILE A 135 1.70 -10.19 -16.72
CA ILE A 135 0.31 -10.11 -16.22
C ILE A 135 0.27 -10.21 -14.71
N ARG A 136 1.01 -11.15 -14.10
CA ARG A 136 1.13 -11.28 -12.64
C ARG A 136 1.73 -10.03 -12.01
N ALA A 137 2.82 -9.54 -12.55
CA ALA A 137 3.47 -8.31 -12.07
C ALA A 137 2.50 -7.11 -12.05
N ILE A 138 1.70 -6.93 -13.10
CA ILE A 138 0.68 -5.86 -13.14
C ILE A 138 -0.35 -6.03 -12.02
N LEU A 139 -0.85 -7.24 -11.79
CA LEU A 139 -1.84 -7.51 -10.75
C LEU A 139 -1.27 -7.29 -9.34
N ASP A 140 -0.04 -7.68 -9.11
CA ASP A 140 0.65 -7.51 -7.84
C ASP A 140 0.95 -6.03 -7.54
N LEU A 141 1.39 -5.27 -8.54
CA LEU A 141 1.57 -3.82 -8.43
C LEU A 141 0.24 -3.11 -8.19
N ALA A 142 -0.86 -3.55 -8.83
CA ALA A 142 -2.21 -3.04 -8.56
C ALA A 142 -2.64 -3.30 -7.11
N ALA A 143 -2.36 -4.49 -6.59
CA ALA A 143 -2.68 -4.86 -5.21
C ALA A 143 -1.89 -4.01 -4.21
N LEU A 144 -0.57 -3.81 -4.43
CA LEU A 144 0.26 -2.94 -3.60
C LEU A 144 -0.24 -1.49 -3.61
N ARG A 145 -0.52 -0.95 -4.81
CA ARG A 145 -1.08 0.41 -4.95
C ARG A 145 -2.38 0.58 -4.18
N ASN A 146 -3.28 -0.39 -4.27
CA ASN A 146 -4.56 -0.31 -3.54
C ASN A 146 -4.35 -0.32 -2.02
N ARG A 147 -3.42 -1.12 -1.52
CA ARG A 147 -3.07 -1.12 -0.08
C ARG A 147 -2.52 0.25 0.34
N VAL A 148 -1.61 0.82 -0.45
CA VAL A 148 -1.08 2.17 -0.23
C VAL A 148 -2.18 3.22 -0.22
N ALA A 149 -3.14 3.15 -1.16
CA ALA A 149 -4.24 4.12 -1.25
C ALA A 149 -5.22 4.05 -0.07
N HIS A 150 -5.34 2.89 0.58
CA HIS A 150 -6.25 2.68 1.70
C HIS A 150 -5.56 2.68 3.08
N ALA A 151 -4.25 2.83 3.11
CA ALA A 151 -3.47 2.91 4.34
C ALA A 151 -3.60 4.32 4.95
N GLU A 152 -4.59 4.53 5.83
CA GLU A 152 -4.84 5.83 6.49
C GLU A 152 -3.68 6.34 7.36
N SER A 153 -2.67 5.52 7.66
CA SER A 153 -1.56 5.89 8.56
C SER A 153 -0.26 5.11 8.34
N GLU A 154 -0.15 4.29 7.29
CA GLU A 154 1.09 3.57 7.00
C GLU A 154 2.08 4.50 6.31
N VAL A 155 3.17 4.81 6.98
CA VAL A 155 4.28 5.56 6.39
C VAL A 155 5.03 4.62 5.45
N ILE A 156 4.88 4.84 4.16
CA ILE A 156 5.64 4.09 3.14
C ILE A 156 7.06 4.64 3.11
N SER A 157 8.05 3.76 3.17
CA SER A 157 9.45 4.19 3.04
C SER A 157 9.75 4.69 1.63
N SER A 158 10.65 5.66 1.52
CA SER A 158 11.11 6.17 0.22
C SER A 158 11.74 5.06 -0.62
N ASP A 159 12.43 4.10 0.00
CA ASP A 159 13.05 2.97 -0.68
C ASP A 159 12.00 2.06 -1.30
N MET A 160 10.93 1.77 -0.58
CA MET A 160 9.81 0.98 -1.10
C MET A 160 9.11 1.70 -2.27
N ALA A 161 8.88 3.00 -2.17
CA ALA A 161 8.26 3.78 -3.23
C ALA A 161 9.16 3.82 -4.49
N ASN A 162 10.48 3.93 -4.32
CA ASN A 162 11.43 3.87 -5.42
C ASN A 162 11.48 2.48 -6.07
N SER A 163 11.51 1.41 -5.28
CA SER A 163 11.45 0.03 -5.79
C SER A 163 10.14 -0.23 -6.55
N TYR A 164 9.02 0.29 -6.05
CA TYR A 164 7.74 0.24 -6.76
C TYR A 164 7.82 0.96 -8.12
N ALA A 165 8.32 2.19 -8.15
CA ALA A 165 8.48 2.96 -9.39
C ALA A 165 9.43 2.28 -10.39
N ASN A 166 10.48 1.62 -9.91
CA ASN A 166 11.38 0.83 -10.75
C ASN A 166 10.67 -0.39 -11.35
N SER A 167 9.89 -1.11 -10.55
CA SER A 167 9.11 -2.26 -11.01
C SER A 167 8.07 -1.86 -12.06
N VAL A 168 7.39 -0.73 -11.86
CA VAL A 168 6.49 -0.14 -12.87
C VAL A 168 7.23 0.12 -14.18
N ARG A 169 8.42 0.75 -14.14
CA ARG A 169 9.20 1.02 -15.35
C ARG A 169 9.61 -0.24 -16.11
N ARG A 170 9.91 -1.34 -15.40
CA ARG A 170 10.20 -2.64 -16.03
C ARG A 170 8.99 -3.17 -16.78
N VAL A 171 7.82 -3.11 -16.18
CA VAL A 171 6.56 -3.51 -16.84
C VAL A 171 6.28 -2.62 -18.05
N GLU A 172 6.38 -1.30 -17.92
CA GLU A 172 6.19 -0.35 -19.02
C GLU A 172 7.11 -0.63 -20.21
N ALA A 173 8.39 -0.92 -19.94
CA ALA A 173 9.35 -1.26 -20.98
C ALA A 173 8.96 -2.54 -21.75
N VAL A 174 8.48 -3.58 -21.03
CA VAL A 174 7.97 -4.80 -21.66
C VAL A 174 6.72 -4.52 -22.50
N LEU A 175 5.80 -3.69 -22.00
CA LEU A 175 4.57 -3.34 -22.73
C LEU A 175 4.87 -2.48 -23.97
N GLY A 176 5.80 -1.52 -23.88
CA GLY A 176 6.21 -0.69 -25.01
C GLY A 176 6.90 -1.47 -26.13
N GLY A 177 7.55 -2.59 -25.83
CA GLY A 177 8.13 -3.50 -26.82
C GLY A 177 7.11 -4.34 -27.60
N ILE A 178 5.83 -4.33 -27.20
CA ILE A 178 4.76 -5.10 -27.87
C ILE A 178 4.16 -4.32 -29.05
N ASP A 179 4.20 -3.00 -29.00
CA ASP A 179 3.67 -2.10 -30.05
C ASP A 179 4.69 -1.84 -31.18
N ALA A 180 5.94 -2.27 -31.02
CA ALA A 180 7.00 -2.12 -32.00
C ALA A 180 7.17 -3.38 -32.86
#